data_d13d3864be76513a523d93c28e49f456
#
_entry.id   d13d3864be76513a523d93c28e49f456
#
_cell.length_a   1.000
_cell.length_b   1.000
_cell.length_c   1.000
_cell.angle_alpha   90.00
_cell.angle_beta   90.00
_cell.angle_gamma   90.00
#
_symmetry.space_group_name_H-M   'P 1'
#
loop_
_entity.id
_entity.type
_entity.pdbx_description
1 polymer ?
#
loop_
_entity_poly.entity_id
_entity_poly.type
_entity_poly.pdbx_seq_one_letter_code
_entity_poly.pdbx_strand_id
1 'polypeptide(L)'
;MSRSIPPREGTFTRVDPAGPQHLALTVHGRDLLLDKVAELRAIQLPARLALARAAPDDGRFSADYVRLLAELWDLEQLLSETTTVTGKTNPDVVELGDLVTVEFTAARGLRRRRTVEQYLLVHPAEAPLDQLRISVESPLARAVLDQPVGARVDVCAPAGRYGVRIIATEVAPDGR
;
A
#
# COMPACT_ATOMS: atom_id res chain seq x y z
N MET A 1 22.10 40.87 -32.82
CA MET A 1 22.26 40.54 -31.40
C MET A 1 21.19 39.50 -31.05
N SER A 2 21.53 38.21 -31.26
CA SER A 2 20.62 37.08 -30.99
C SER A 2 20.83 36.63 -29.53
N ARG A 3 19.77 36.66 -28.74
CA ARG A 3 19.78 36.08 -27.40
C ARG A 3 19.38 34.60 -27.48
N SER A 4 20.37 33.73 -27.27
CA SER A 4 20.13 32.30 -27.06
C SER A 4 19.47 32.06 -25.69
N ILE A 5 18.32 31.39 -25.70
CA ILE A 5 17.65 30.87 -24.52
C ILE A 5 18.26 29.50 -24.24
N PRO A 6 18.82 29.26 -23.03
CA PRO A 6 19.30 27.90 -22.70
C PRO A 6 18.14 26.94 -22.50
N PRO A 7 18.27 25.65 -22.87
CA PRO A 7 17.28 24.65 -22.61
C PRO A 7 17.17 24.40 -21.11
N ARG A 8 15.95 24.40 -20.58
CA ARG A 8 15.65 23.91 -19.22
C ARG A 8 15.82 22.40 -19.21
N GLU A 9 16.94 21.93 -18.76
CA GLU A 9 17.13 20.54 -18.40
C GLU A 9 16.32 20.26 -17.11
N GLY A 10 15.11 19.81 -17.30
CA GLY A 10 14.37 19.10 -16.26
C GLY A 10 14.96 17.70 -16.13
N THR A 11 15.90 17.55 -15.23
CA THR A 11 16.44 16.25 -14.86
C THR A 11 15.30 15.44 -14.23
N PHE A 12 14.62 14.63 -15.05
CA PHE A 12 13.78 13.55 -14.55
C PHE A 12 14.71 12.52 -13.93
N THR A 13 14.97 12.65 -12.65
CA THR A 13 15.58 11.59 -11.88
C THR A 13 14.54 10.47 -11.83
N ARG A 14 14.77 9.45 -12.65
CA ARG A 14 14.04 8.19 -12.58
C ARG A 14 14.47 7.54 -11.28
N VAL A 15 13.69 7.78 -10.22
CA VAL A 15 13.86 7.07 -8.95
C VAL A 15 13.41 5.64 -9.22
N ASP A 16 14.33 4.69 -9.11
CA ASP A 16 14.03 3.27 -9.13
C ASP A 16 13.04 2.99 -7.98
N PRO A 17 11.85 2.40 -8.24
CA PRO A 17 10.86 2.15 -7.20
C PRO A 17 11.24 1.03 -6.23
N ALA A 18 12.45 0.50 -6.30
CA ALA A 18 12.96 -0.59 -5.48
C ALA A 18 13.81 -0.07 -4.29
N GLY A 19 13.31 0.95 -3.58
CA GLY A 19 13.92 1.35 -2.31
C GLY A 19 13.50 0.41 -1.17
N PRO A 20 14.22 0.45 -0.01
CA PRO A 20 13.99 -0.45 1.14
C PRO A 20 12.58 -0.36 1.77
N GLN A 21 11.75 0.55 1.31
CA GLN A 21 10.38 0.77 1.77
C GLN A 21 9.43 -0.41 1.46
N HIS A 22 9.74 -1.25 0.45
CA HIS A 22 8.95 -2.45 0.14
C HIS A 22 9.13 -3.60 1.15
N LEU A 23 10.07 -3.47 2.07
CA LEU A 23 10.37 -4.47 3.10
C LEU A 23 9.92 -4.03 4.50
N ALA A 24 9.06 -3.04 4.60
CA ALA A 24 8.59 -2.54 5.87
C ALA A 24 7.06 -2.62 6.01
N LEU A 25 6.61 -2.99 7.20
CA LEU A 25 5.21 -3.04 7.61
C LEU A 25 4.92 -1.89 8.60
N THR A 26 3.67 -1.44 8.67
CA THR A 26 3.25 -0.62 9.81
C THR A 26 3.20 -1.48 11.08
N VAL A 27 3.34 -0.87 12.27
CA VAL A 27 3.23 -1.59 13.55
C VAL A 27 1.90 -2.34 13.61
N HIS A 28 0.82 -1.61 13.40
CA HIS A 28 -0.53 -2.19 13.43
C HIS A 28 -0.77 -3.23 12.33
N GLY A 29 -0.26 -3.01 11.12
CA GLY A 29 -0.34 -3.98 10.02
C GLY A 29 0.37 -5.28 10.35
N ARG A 30 1.55 -5.20 10.99
CA ARG A 30 2.26 -6.39 11.48
C ARG A 30 1.45 -7.17 12.51
N ASP A 31 0.82 -6.48 13.47
CA ASP A 31 -0.01 -7.13 14.50
C ASP A 31 -1.21 -7.83 13.86
N LEU A 32 -1.91 -7.20 12.93
CA LEU A 32 -3.02 -7.82 12.19
C LEU A 32 -2.58 -9.05 11.37
N LEU A 33 -1.38 -9.01 10.77
CA LEU A 33 -0.85 -10.17 10.04
C LEU A 33 -0.46 -11.31 11.00
N LEU A 34 0.06 -11.00 12.18
CA LEU A 34 0.31 -12.00 13.23
C LEU A 34 -0.98 -12.65 13.73
N ASP A 35 -2.04 -11.87 13.94
CA ASP A 35 -3.36 -12.39 14.32
C ASP A 35 -3.92 -13.29 13.21
N LYS A 36 -3.76 -12.93 11.95
CA LYS A 36 -4.15 -13.76 10.81
C LYS A 36 -3.39 -15.07 10.76
N VAL A 37 -2.08 -15.05 11.00
CA VAL A 37 -1.25 -16.27 11.10
C VAL A 37 -1.75 -17.16 12.24
N ALA A 38 -2.06 -16.59 13.41
CA ALA A 38 -2.60 -17.33 14.55
C ALA A 38 -3.96 -17.98 14.23
N GLU A 39 -4.86 -17.24 13.58
CA GLU A 39 -6.17 -17.75 13.14
C GLU A 39 -6.02 -18.91 12.12
N LEU A 40 -5.16 -18.74 11.10
CA LEU A 40 -4.89 -19.79 10.12
C LEU A 40 -4.40 -21.06 10.78
N ARG A 41 -3.44 -20.98 11.71
CA ARG A 41 -2.88 -22.13 12.40
C ARG A 41 -3.86 -22.81 13.35
N ALA A 42 -4.57 -22.02 14.15
CA ALA A 42 -5.38 -22.55 15.25
C ALA A 42 -6.80 -22.98 14.82
N ILE A 43 -7.36 -22.33 13.80
CA ILE A 43 -8.77 -22.49 13.43
C ILE A 43 -8.92 -23.03 12.03
N GLN A 44 -8.43 -22.32 11.02
CA GLN A 44 -8.78 -22.61 9.63
C GLN A 44 -8.13 -23.91 9.12
N LEU A 45 -6.83 -24.11 9.36
CA LEU A 45 -6.12 -25.30 8.90
C LEU A 45 -6.65 -26.60 9.55
N PRO A 46 -6.84 -26.67 10.89
CA PRO A 46 -7.43 -27.87 11.52
C PRO A 46 -8.84 -28.18 11.00
N ALA A 47 -9.68 -27.15 10.81
CA ALA A 47 -11.03 -27.31 10.29
C ALA A 47 -11.04 -27.88 8.86
N ARG A 48 -10.18 -27.36 7.97
CA ARG A 48 -10.06 -27.85 6.59
C ARG A 48 -9.47 -29.25 6.52
N LEU A 49 -8.49 -29.56 7.35
CA LEU A 49 -7.93 -30.90 7.45
C LEU A 49 -8.99 -31.93 7.90
N ALA A 50 -9.83 -31.57 8.85
CA ALA A 50 -10.92 -32.42 9.29
C ALA A 50 -11.92 -32.69 8.16
N LEU A 51 -12.31 -31.71 7.38
CA LEU A 51 -13.18 -31.85 6.21
C LEU A 51 -12.53 -32.70 5.12
N ALA A 52 -11.26 -32.50 4.81
CA ALA A 52 -10.55 -33.31 3.84
C ALA A 52 -10.47 -34.80 4.23
N ARG A 53 -10.33 -35.09 5.52
CA ARG A 53 -10.35 -36.47 6.05
C ARG A 53 -11.74 -37.09 6.03
N ALA A 54 -12.79 -36.30 6.26
CA ALA A 54 -14.16 -36.77 6.26
C ALA A 54 -14.72 -37.07 4.86
N ALA A 55 -14.20 -36.38 3.83
CA ALA A 55 -14.60 -36.52 2.43
C ALA A 55 -13.37 -36.69 1.52
N PRO A 56 -12.64 -37.81 1.57
CA PRO A 56 -11.38 -37.99 0.84
C PRO A 56 -11.54 -37.94 -0.69
N ASP A 57 -12.74 -38.30 -1.19
CA ASP A 57 -13.05 -38.27 -2.62
C ASP A 57 -13.39 -36.86 -3.15
N ASP A 58 -13.62 -35.89 -2.26
CA ASP A 58 -13.85 -34.50 -2.64
C ASP A 58 -12.53 -33.72 -2.64
N GLY A 59 -11.87 -33.69 -3.78
CA GLY A 59 -10.58 -33.01 -3.95
C GLY A 59 -10.60 -31.51 -3.62
N ARG A 60 -11.79 -30.87 -3.52
CA ARG A 60 -11.91 -29.43 -3.18
C ARG A 60 -11.40 -29.13 -1.77
N PHE A 61 -11.71 -29.98 -0.79
CA PHE A 61 -11.26 -29.76 0.60
C PHE A 61 -9.74 -29.92 0.74
N SER A 62 -9.15 -30.86 -0.01
CA SER A 62 -7.70 -31.04 -0.05
C SER A 62 -7.01 -29.85 -0.73
N ALA A 63 -7.56 -29.33 -1.82
CA ALA A 63 -7.05 -28.15 -2.50
C ALA A 63 -7.13 -26.89 -1.62
N ASP A 64 -8.25 -26.69 -0.91
CA ASP A 64 -8.40 -25.59 0.05
C ASP A 64 -7.37 -25.65 1.18
N TYR A 65 -7.14 -26.85 1.73
CA TYR A 65 -6.14 -27.04 2.78
C TYR A 65 -4.73 -26.69 2.29
N VAL A 66 -4.35 -27.15 1.10
CA VAL A 66 -3.03 -26.82 0.51
C VAL A 66 -2.90 -25.32 0.27
N ARG A 67 -3.95 -24.65 -0.22
CA ARG A 67 -3.96 -23.20 -0.43
C ARG A 67 -3.74 -22.43 0.87
N LEU A 68 -4.44 -22.84 1.96
CA LEU A 68 -4.26 -22.19 3.27
C LEU A 68 -2.87 -22.44 3.85
N LEU A 69 -2.27 -23.61 3.62
CA LEU A 69 -0.88 -23.86 4.00
C LEU A 69 0.10 -22.95 3.25
N ALA A 70 -0.10 -22.75 1.95
CA ALA A 70 0.72 -21.85 1.16
C ALA A 70 0.56 -20.40 1.66
N GLU A 71 -0.68 -19.94 1.90
CA GLU A 71 -0.94 -18.62 2.46
C GLU A 71 -0.26 -18.42 3.82
N LEU A 72 -0.33 -19.40 4.71
CA LEU A 72 0.37 -19.34 5.99
C LEU A 72 1.88 -19.21 5.81
N TRP A 73 2.48 -20.02 4.93
CA TRP A 73 3.91 -19.99 4.68
C TRP A 73 4.36 -18.64 4.10
N ASP A 74 3.62 -18.09 3.14
CA ASP A 74 3.90 -16.78 2.53
C ASP A 74 3.85 -15.65 3.57
N LEU A 75 2.86 -15.68 4.49
CA LEU A 75 2.75 -14.70 5.57
C LEU A 75 3.88 -14.81 6.59
N GLU A 76 4.30 -16.03 6.93
CA GLU A 76 5.42 -16.25 7.85
C GLU A 76 6.75 -15.77 7.25
N GLN A 77 6.98 -16.07 5.97
CA GLN A 77 8.14 -15.55 5.24
C GLN A 77 8.13 -14.02 5.22
N LEU A 78 7.02 -13.41 4.83
CA LEU A 78 6.87 -11.96 4.83
C LEU A 78 7.21 -11.35 6.20
N LEU A 79 6.63 -11.89 7.27
CA LEU A 79 6.87 -11.40 8.65
C LEU A 79 8.33 -11.59 9.11
N SER A 80 9.04 -12.59 8.57
CA SER A 80 10.45 -12.82 8.88
C SER A 80 11.40 -11.88 8.14
N GLU A 81 11.03 -11.47 6.93
CA GLU A 81 11.87 -10.66 6.04
C GLU A 81 11.62 -9.15 6.18
N THR A 82 10.46 -8.75 6.73
CA THR A 82 10.06 -7.35 6.84
C THR A 82 10.46 -6.73 8.16
N THR A 83 10.84 -5.46 8.10
CA THR A 83 11.03 -4.59 9.28
C THR A 83 9.72 -3.85 9.60
N THR A 84 9.70 -3.13 10.72
CA THR A 84 8.54 -2.33 11.12
C THR A 84 8.89 -0.84 11.04
N VAL A 85 8.01 -0.04 10.42
CA VAL A 85 8.13 1.42 10.44
C VAL A 85 7.68 1.92 11.81
N THR A 86 8.57 2.60 12.53
CA THR A 86 8.33 3.08 13.90
C THR A 86 8.20 4.60 14.00
N GLY A 87 8.21 5.31 12.89
CA GLY A 87 8.12 6.77 12.90
C GLY A 87 8.35 7.38 11.54
N LYS A 88 8.23 8.69 11.47
CA LYS A 88 8.42 9.50 10.27
C LYS A 88 9.81 10.11 10.27
N THR A 89 10.51 10.00 9.14
CA THR A 89 11.87 10.55 9.00
C THR A 89 11.81 12.02 8.64
N ASN A 90 10.89 12.40 7.74
CA ASN A 90 10.72 13.79 7.32
C ASN A 90 9.24 14.22 7.44
N PRO A 91 8.92 15.20 8.32
CA PRO A 91 7.53 15.60 8.58
C PRO A 91 6.80 16.14 7.35
N ASP A 92 7.53 16.70 6.38
CA ASP A 92 6.95 17.35 5.22
C ASP A 92 6.91 16.47 3.95
N VAL A 93 7.43 15.25 4.02
CA VAL A 93 7.50 14.32 2.89
C VAL A 93 6.63 13.10 3.17
N VAL A 94 5.94 12.60 2.16
CA VAL A 94 5.10 11.40 2.26
C VAL A 94 5.97 10.15 2.33
N GLU A 95 5.80 9.37 3.39
CA GLU A 95 6.53 8.13 3.62
C GLU A 95 5.56 6.93 3.78
N LEU A 96 6.08 5.70 3.70
CA LEU A 96 5.32 4.50 4.03
C LEU A 96 4.90 4.55 5.51
N GLY A 97 3.65 4.20 5.79
CA GLY A 97 3.05 4.29 7.12
C GLY A 97 2.36 5.63 7.40
N ASP A 98 2.40 6.57 6.45
CA ASP A 98 1.72 7.86 6.60
C ASP A 98 0.24 7.81 6.23
N LEU A 99 -0.56 8.52 7.00
CA LEU A 99 -1.91 8.93 6.62
C LEU A 99 -1.80 10.19 5.75
N VAL A 100 -2.06 10.06 4.46
CA VAL A 100 -1.94 11.14 3.50
C VAL A 100 -3.31 11.68 3.13
N THR A 101 -3.46 13.01 3.27
CA THR A 101 -4.65 13.73 2.80
C THR A 101 -4.38 14.29 1.41
N VAL A 102 -5.19 13.90 0.44
CA VAL A 102 -5.07 14.34 -0.96
C VAL A 102 -6.34 15.03 -1.44
N GLU A 103 -6.17 16.09 -2.23
CA GLU A 103 -7.23 16.79 -2.95
C GLU A 103 -7.19 16.37 -4.41
N PHE A 104 -8.27 15.76 -4.90
CA PHE A 104 -8.41 15.42 -6.31
C PHE A 104 -8.73 16.66 -7.13
N THR A 105 -7.94 16.90 -8.18
CA THR A 105 -8.21 17.96 -9.14
C THR A 105 -8.95 17.37 -10.33
N ALA A 106 -10.17 17.85 -10.60
CA ALA A 106 -10.97 17.36 -11.71
C ALA A 106 -10.22 17.49 -13.04
N ALA A 107 -10.30 16.44 -13.88
CA ALA A 107 -9.87 16.50 -15.26
C ALA A 107 -10.55 17.68 -15.98
N ARG A 108 -9.83 18.31 -16.93
CA ARG A 108 -10.31 19.47 -17.70
C ARG A 108 -11.70 19.21 -18.26
N GLY A 109 -12.69 20.00 -17.83
CA GLY A 109 -14.01 20.05 -18.48
C GLY A 109 -15.23 19.69 -17.62
N LEU A 110 -15.07 19.09 -16.43
CA LEU A 110 -16.16 18.81 -15.51
C LEU A 110 -16.15 19.82 -14.35
N ARG A 111 -17.34 20.23 -13.88
CA ARG A 111 -17.50 21.17 -12.76
C ARG A 111 -16.63 20.70 -11.59
N ARG A 112 -15.73 21.56 -11.14
CA ARG A 112 -14.78 21.35 -10.03
C ARG A 112 -15.51 20.93 -8.75
N ARG A 113 -15.73 19.65 -8.54
CA ARG A 113 -15.88 19.12 -7.19
C ARG A 113 -14.48 18.80 -6.71
N ARG A 114 -13.99 19.58 -5.78
CA ARG A 114 -12.79 19.23 -5.02
C ARG A 114 -13.21 18.13 -4.05
N THR A 115 -12.67 16.95 -4.23
CA THR A 115 -12.85 15.85 -3.30
C THR A 115 -11.56 15.72 -2.51
N VAL A 116 -11.67 15.73 -1.19
CA VAL A 116 -10.54 15.49 -0.28
C VAL A 116 -10.74 14.12 0.33
N GLU A 117 -9.72 13.29 0.24
CA GLU A 117 -9.74 11.93 0.76
C GLU A 117 -8.44 11.65 1.53
N GLN A 118 -8.50 10.69 2.45
CA GLN A 118 -7.38 10.27 3.26
C GLN A 118 -7.06 8.81 2.98
N TYR A 119 -5.78 8.49 2.88
CA TYR A 119 -5.29 7.15 2.64
C TYR A 119 -4.07 6.86 3.51
N LEU A 120 -4.05 5.68 4.11
CA LEU A 120 -2.89 5.14 4.79
C LEU A 120 -2.04 4.36 3.77
N LEU A 121 -0.80 4.80 3.56
CA LEU A 121 0.13 4.14 2.66
C LEU A 121 0.79 2.95 3.36
N VAL A 122 0.55 1.75 2.86
CA VAL A 122 0.97 0.52 3.53
C VAL A 122 1.64 -0.47 2.57
N HIS A 123 2.30 -1.46 3.14
CA HIS A 123 2.80 -2.61 2.38
C HIS A 123 1.64 -3.33 1.66
N PRO A 124 1.86 -3.92 0.46
CA PRO A 124 0.81 -4.61 -0.29
C PRO A 124 0.02 -5.66 0.50
N ALA A 125 0.67 -6.38 1.41
CA ALA A 125 0.02 -7.38 2.26
C ALA A 125 -0.95 -6.79 3.30
N GLU A 126 -0.79 -5.52 3.66
CA GLU A 126 -1.66 -4.82 4.62
C GLU A 126 -2.87 -4.16 3.94
N ALA A 127 -2.79 -3.86 2.65
CA ALA A 127 -3.85 -3.12 1.94
C ALA A 127 -5.24 -3.80 1.99
N PRO A 128 -5.37 -5.15 1.96
CA PRO A 128 -6.67 -5.82 2.05
C PRO A 128 -7.32 -5.77 3.44
N LEU A 129 -6.60 -5.31 4.47
CA LEU A 129 -7.06 -5.37 5.86
C LEU A 129 -8.06 -4.26 6.20
N ASP A 130 -8.04 -3.12 5.46
CA ASP A 130 -8.95 -2.00 5.66
C ASP A 130 -9.12 -1.19 4.37
N GLN A 131 -10.29 -0.56 4.18
CA GLN A 131 -10.62 0.23 2.98
C GLN A 131 -9.83 1.56 2.88
N LEU A 132 -9.35 2.10 4.00
CA LEU A 132 -8.51 3.32 4.01
C LEU A 132 -7.04 3.04 3.68
N ARG A 133 -6.64 1.77 3.64
CA ARG A 133 -5.29 1.34 3.35
C ARG A 133 -5.10 1.19 1.84
N ILE A 134 -4.10 1.84 1.32
CA ILE A 134 -3.69 1.65 -0.08
C ILE A 134 -2.26 1.13 -0.14
N SER A 135 -2.06 0.12 -0.97
CA SER A 135 -0.73 -0.41 -1.25
C SER A 135 0.18 0.67 -1.82
N VAL A 136 1.43 0.73 -1.36
CA VAL A 136 2.48 1.58 -1.97
C VAL A 136 2.71 1.28 -3.45
N GLU A 137 2.25 0.13 -3.92
CA GLU A 137 2.28 -0.24 -5.34
C GLU A 137 1.12 0.34 -6.15
N SER A 138 0.08 0.87 -5.50
CA SER A 138 -1.06 1.48 -6.20
C SER A 138 -0.62 2.72 -6.99
N PRO A 139 -1.30 3.04 -8.10
CA PRO A 139 -0.95 4.22 -8.91
C PRO A 139 -0.95 5.54 -8.13
N LEU A 140 -1.89 5.71 -7.19
CA LEU A 140 -1.97 6.90 -6.35
C LEU A 140 -0.79 6.94 -5.37
N ALA A 141 -0.53 5.83 -4.65
CA ALA A 141 0.55 5.78 -3.68
C ALA A 141 1.92 6.02 -4.35
N ARG A 142 2.20 5.38 -5.49
CA ARG A 142 3.43 5.60 -6.27
C ARG A 142 3.63 7.05 -6.72
N ALA A 143 2.54 7.77 -6.96
CA ALA A 143 2.63 9.16 -7.40
C ALA A 143 2.88 10.13 -6.23
N VAL A 144 2.40 9.82 -5.01
CA VAL A 144 2.53 10.70 -3.84
C VAL A 144 3.70 10.34 -2.94
N LEU A 145 4.20 9.10 -2.96
CA LEU A 145 5.33 8.64 -2.15
C LEU A 145 6.58 9.49 -2.47
N ASP A 146 7.34 9.83 -1.44
CA ASP A 146 8.53 10.70 -1.51
C ASP A 146 8.25 12.14 -2.00
N GLN A 147 6.98 12.54 -2.10
CA GLN A 147 6.61 13.90 -2.49
C GLN A 147 6.37 14.79 -1.27
N PRO A 148 6.72 16.08 -1.34
CA PRO A 148 6.46 17.02 -0.25
C PRO A 148 4.99 17.41 -0.17
N VAL A 149 4.55 17.78 1.04
CA VAL A 149 3.24 18.43 1.25
C VAL A 149 3.13 19.68 0.37
N GLY A 150 1.96 19.86 -0.24
CA GLY A 150 1.67 20.92 -1.20
C GLY A 150 1.99 20.56 -2.66
N ALA A 151 2.72 19.48 -2.92
CA ALA A 151 3.02 19.01 -4.28
C ALA A 151 1.75 18.68 -5.06
N ARG A 152 1.84 18.85 -6.38
CA ARG A 152 0.81 18.40 -7.32
C ARG A 152 1.43 17.31 -8.19
N VAL A 153 0.77 16.17 -8.25
CA VAL A 153 1.22 15.01 -9.00
C VAL A 153 0.13 14.51 -9.95
N ASP A 154 0.56 13.96 -11.08
CA ASP A 154 -0.33 13.31 -12.04
C ASP A 154 -0.32 11.80 -11.78
N VAL A 155 -1.49 11.25 -11.53
CA VAL A 155 -1.69 9.82 -11.31
C VAL A 155 -2.10 9.16 -12.62
N CYS A 156 -1.38 8.12 -13.02
CA CYS A 156 -1.70 7.29 -14.18
C CYS A 156 -2.33 5.98 -13.69
N ALA A 157 -3.66 5.91 -13.67
CA ALA A 157 -4.41 4.71 -13.29
C ALA A 157 -5.00 4.00 -14.51
N PRO A 158 -5.38 2.73 -14.43
CA PRO A 158 -6.05 2.01 -15.52
C PRO A 158 -7.33 2.71 -16.01
N ALA A 159 -8.04 3.39 -15.11
CA ALA A 159 -9.27 4.15 -15.43
C ALA A 159 -8.99 5.51 -16.08
N GLY A 160 -7.72 5.93 -16.21
CA GLY A 160 -7.33 7.21 -16.81
C GLY A 160 -6.35 8.01 -15.98
N ARG A 161 -6.05 9.23 -16.43
CA ARG A 161 -5.15 10.16 -15.76
C ARG A 161 -5.95 11.20 -14.98
N TYR A 162 -5.49 11.48 -13.76
CA TYR A 162 -6.04 12.54 -12.91
C TYR A 162 -4.94 13.19 -12.09
N GLY A 163 -5.15 14.44 -11.70
CA GLY A 163 -4.22 15.16 -10.84
C GLY A 163 -4.64 15.11 -9.39
N VAL A 164 -3.69 15.04 -8.47
CA VAL A 164 -3.92 15.19 -7.04
C VAL A 164 -2.96 16.22 -6.46
N ARG A 165 -3.38 16.87 -5.39
CA ARG A 165 -2.55 17.73 -4.57
C ARG A 165 -2.43 17.12 -3.18
N ILE A 166 -1.23 17.01 -2.66
CA ILE A 166 -0.97 16.56 -1.29
C ILE A 166 -1.28 17.73 -0.35
N ILE A 167 -2.24 17.53 0.57
CA ILE A 167 -2.69 18.56 1.50
C ILE A 167 -1.96 18.44 2.83
N ALA A 168 -1.82 17.22 3.33
CA ALA A 168 -1.16 16.91 4.60
C ALA A 168 -0.62 15.49 4.58
N THR A 169 0.35 15.22 5.43
CA THR A 169 0.85 13.89 5.73
C THR A 169 1.12 13.80 7.23
N GLU A 170 0.62 12.76 7.84
CA GLU A 170 0.69 12.54 9.29
C GLU A 170 1.10 11.09 9.54
N VAL A 171 1.82 10.85 10.64
CA VAL A 171 2.04 9.46 11.10
C VAL A 171 0.67 8.87 11.44
N ALA A 172 0.40 7.68 10.92
CA ALA A 172 -0.85 7.01 11.31
C ALA A 172 -0.92 6.88 12.83
N PRO A 173 -2.04 7.26 13.46
CA PRO A 173 -2.21 7.02 14.88
C PRO A 173 -2.14 5.52 15.15
N ASP A 174 -1.32 5.11 16.13
CA ASP A 174 -1.22 3.74 16.59
C ASP A 174 -2.62 3.20 16.90
N GLY A 175 -3.09 2.21 16.14
CA GLY A 175 -4.37 1.53 16.39
C GLY A 175 -5.51 1.81 15.40
N ARG A 176 -5.25 2.38 14.21
CA ARG A 176 -6.24 2.43 13.10
C ARG A 176 -5.69 1.87 11.81
#